data_a42d45b6529858477647f775be8b73f7
#
_entry.id   a42d45b6529858477647f775be8b73f7
#
_cell.length_a   1.000
_cell.length_b   1.000
_cell.length_c   1.000
_cell.angle_alpha   90.00
_cell.angle_beta   90.00
_cell.angle_gamma   90.00
#
_symmetry.space_group_name_H-M   'P 1'
#
loop_
_entity.id
_entity.type
_entity.pdbx_description
1 polymer ?
#
loop_
_entity_poly.entity_id
_entity_poly.type
_entity_poly.pdbx_seq_one_letter_code
_entity_poly.pdbx_strand_id
1 'polypeptide(L)'
;GSRRRVLLDMFNQRSRPFYQSAIMYPLKALPLAELSAFLQERFAAEGKTCPPAVAQVISQRTGRHPYYAQALAYNTFDLAARQIRPEDVDAGFERLLAAERYAFEAMVQGLTGPQISLLRALAASPTAKILSSDYIASHKLTIGGVQYAQKKLLELDLIEKKDDIWQVVDPV
;
A
#
# COMPACT_ATOMS: atom_id res chain seq x y z
N GLY A 1 1.69 -2.87 13.03
CA GLY A 1 1.12 -1.67 13.64
C GLY A 1 -0.34 -1.88 14.04
N SER A 2 -0.86 -1.01 14.87
CA SER A 2 -2.29 -1.05 15.24
C SER A 2 -3.15 -0.72 14.02
N ARG A 3 -4.26 -1.42 13.85
CA ARG A 3 -5.24 -1.11 12.80
C ARG A 3 -5.72 0.33 12.97
N ARG A 4 -5.67 1.12 11.89
CA ARG A 4 -6.05 2.54 11.87
C ARG A 4 -7.43 2.77 12.49
N ARG A 5 -8.39 1.93 12.16
CA ARG A 5 -9.76 1.99 12.66
C ARG A 5 -9.85 1.80 14.17
N VAL A 6 -9.08 0.85 14.72
CA VAL A 6 -9.01 0.61 16.16
C VAL A 6 -8.51 1.85 16.89
N LEU A 7 -7.46 2.51 16.36
CA LEU A 7 -6.95 3.76 16.91
C LEU A 7 -8.01 4.88 16.86
N LEU A 8 -8.65 5.05 15.69
CA LEU A 8 -9.71 6.04 15.53
C LEU A 8 -10.86 5.81 16.52
N ASP A 9 -11.29 4.56 16.69
CA ASP A 9 -12.36 4.20 17.62
C ASP A 9 -11.96 4.48 19.09
N MET A 10 -10.71 4.18 19.46
CA MET A 10 -10.21 4.44 20.82
C MET A 10 -10.25 5.92 21.19
N PHE A 11 -9.92 6.83 20.27
CA PHE A 11 -9.78 8.25 20.56
C PHE A 11 -11.00 9.08 20.18
N ASN A 12 -11.89 8.61 19.29
CA ASN A 12 -13.04 9.36 18.78
C ASN A 12 -14.38 8.91 19.34
N GLN A 13 -14.49 7.73 19.96
CA GLN A 13 -15.74 7.26 20.57
C GLN A 13 -15.86 7.72 22.01
N ARG A 14 -16.96 8.45 22.32
CA ARG A 14 -17.26 8.99 23.68
C ARG A 14 -17.29 7.93 24.78
N SER A 15 -17.62 6.69 24.45
CA SER A 15 -17.68 5.57 25.39
C SER A 15 -16.32 4.95 25.71
N ARG A 16 -15.23 5.40 25.07
CA ARG A 16 -13.89 4.85 25.26
C ARG A 16 -13.09 5.67 26.27
N PRO A 17 -12.23 5.01 27.09
CA PRO A 17 -11.43 5.69 28.12
C PRO A 17 -10.51 6.80 27.61
N PHE A 18 -10.06 6.68 26.35
CA PHE A 18 -9.13 7.64 25.74
C PHE A 18 -9.82 8.66 24.82
N TYR A 19 -11.14 8.85 24.97
CA TYR A 19 -11.88 9.84 24.18
C TYR A 19 -11.27 11.25 24.34
N GLN A 20 -10.91 11.87 23.20
CA GLN A 20 -10.28 13.20 23.13
C GLN A 20 -8.98 13.38 23.95
N SER A 21 -8.30 12.29 24.33
CA SER A 21 -7.04 12.36 25.07
C SER A 21 -5.79 12.55 24.19
N ALA A 22 -5.96 12.55 22.86
CA ALA A 22 -4.86 12.74 21.92
C ALA A 22 -5.30 13.55 20.69
N ILE A 23 -4.36 14.27 20.11
CA ILE A 23 -4.53 14.96 18.83
C ILE A 23 -4.26 13.96 17.72
N MET A 24 -5.24 13.76 16.84
CA MET A 24 -5.10 12.89 15.67
C MET A 24 -4.36 13.64 14.55
N TYR A 25 -3.16 13.17 14.23
CA TYR A 25 -2.36 13.72 13.14
C TYR A 25 -2.29 12.72 11.97
N PRO A 26 -2.98 12.97 10.84
CA PRO A 26 -2.95 12.06 9.69
C PRO A 26 -1.62 12.17 8.95
N LEU A 27 -0.82 11.10 8.98
CA LEU A 27 0.36 11.00 8.16
C LEU A 27 -0.04 10.69 6.70
N LYS A 28 0.40 11.55 5.79
CA LYS A 28 0.21 11.37 4.34
C LYS A 28 1.40 10.59 3.77
N ALA A 29 1.23 10.09 2.53
CA ALA A 29 2.36 9.59 1.75
C ALA A 29 3.47 10.65 1.64
N LEU A 30 4.71 10.24 1.68
CA LEU A 30 5.86 11.17 1.61
C LEU A 30 5.84 11.97 0.29
N PRO A 31 6.24 13.25 0.30
CA PRO A 31 6.37 14.03 -0.94
C PRO A 31 7.36 13.36 -1.89
N LEU A 32 6.98 13.23 -3.17
CA LEU A 32 7.77 12.50 -4.16
C LEU A 32 9.18 13.05 -4.33
N ALA A 33 9.29 14.38 -4.43
CA ALA A 33 10.59 15.03 -4.64
C ALA A 33 11.54 14.83 -3.46
N GLU A 34 11.03 14.99 -2.24
CA GLU A 34 11.81 14.84 -1.01
C GLU A 34 12.27 13.40 -0.80
N LEU A 35 11.34 12.42 -0.99
CA LEU A 35 11.69 11.01 -0.88
C LEU A 35 12.72 10.60 -1.93
N SER A 36 12.55 11.06 -3.18
CA SER A 36 13.49 10.71 -4.25
C SER A 36 14.88 11.32 -4.01
N ALA A 37 14.95 12.56 -3.54
CA ALA A 37 16.22 13.21 -3.17
C ALA A 37 16.89 12.46 -2.00
N PHE A 38 16.14 12.14 -0.96
CA PHE A 38 16.63 11.35 0.17
C PHE A 38 17.23 10.00 -0.27
N LEU A 39 16.54 9.27 -1.16
CA LEU A 39 17.04 8.00 -1.68
C LEU A 39 18.37 8.19 -2.44
N GLN A 40 18.48 9.22 -3.28
CA GLN A 40 19.72 9.52 -4.01
C GLN A 40 20.88 9.79 -3.05
N GLU A 41 20.66 10.61 -2.01
CA GLU A 41 21.65 10.91 -0.99
C GLU A 41 22.11 9.65 -0.26
N ARG A 42 21.15 8.76 0.12
CA ARG A 42 21.48 7.50 0.82
C ARG A 42 22.28 6.55 -0.05
N PHE A 43 21.91 6.38 -1.34
CA PHE A 43 22.71 5.59 -2.28
C PHE A 43 24.12 6.17 -2.47
N ALA A 44 24.23 7.49 -2.60
CA ALA A 44 25.52 8.16 -2.79
C ALA A 44 26.43 8.03 -1.56
N ALA A 45 25.88 8.11 -0.35
CA ALA A 45 26.62 7.95 0.90
C ALA A 45 27.29 6.57 1.00
N GLU A 46 26.71 5.55 0.37
CA GLU A 46 27.23 4.18 0.32
C GLU A 46 27.95 3.87 -1.00
N GLY A 47 28.35 4.89 -1.75
CA GLY A 47 29.19 4.78 -2.94
C GLY A 47 28.47 4.29 -4.20
N LYS A 48 27.14 4.33 -4.24
CA LYS A 48 26.35 3.99 -5.43
C LYS A 48 25.64 5.21 -5.99
N THR A 49 25.56 5.28 -7.31
CA THR A 49 24.86 6.37 -8.02
C THR A 49 23.45 5.94 -8.36
N CYS A 50 22.44 6.66 -7.86
CA CYS A 50 21.05 6.45 -8.21
C CYS A 50 20.54 7.63 -9.06
N PRO A 51 20.26 7.42 -10.37
CA PRO A 51 19.70 8.46 -11.22
C PRO A 51 18.36 8.98 -10.68
N PRO A 52 18.03 10.29 -10.83
CA PRO A 52 16.77 10.85 -10.33
C PRO A 52 15.53 10.08 -10.80
N ALA A 53 15.50 9.68 -12.06
CA ALA A 53 14.38 8.91 -12.61
C ALA A 53 14.19 7.55 -11.90
N VAL A 54 15.31 6.88 -11.54
CA VAL A 54 15.26 5.59 -10.82
C VAL A 54 14.78 5.78 -9.39
N ALA A 55 15.24 6.81 -8.70
CA ALA A 55 14.77 7.16 -7.35
C ALA A 55 13.25 7.48 -7.34
N GLN A 56 12.76 8.15 -8.39
CA GLN A 56 11.31 8.38 -8.56
C GLN A 56 10.54 7.08 -8.77
N VAL A 57 11.06 6.14 -9.57
CA VAL A 57 10.43 4.83 -9.78
C VAL A 57 10.31 4.08 -8.47
N ILE A 58 11.37 4.00 -7.65
CA ILE A 58 11.32 3.38 -6.32
C ILE A 58 10.23 4.03 -5.46
N SER A 59 10.20 5.37 -5.44
CA SER A 59 9.24 6.13 -4.62
C SER A 59 7.79 5.90 -5.06
N GLN A 60 7.51 5.92 -6.37
CA GLN A 60 6.18 5.74 -6.93
C GLN A 60 5.68 4.30 -6.78
N ARG A 61 6.53 3.32 -7.06
CA ARG A 61 6.18 1.89 -7.00
C ARG A 61 5.78 1.42 -5.62
N THR A 62 6.26 2.10 -4.59
CA THR A 62 5.95 1.83 -3.17
C THR A 62 4.86 2.74 -2.61
N GLY A 63 4.10 3.45 -3.45
CA GLY A 63 3.08 4.40 -3.01
C GLY A 63 3.63 5.50 -2.10
N ARG A 64 4.94 5.72 -2.10
CA ARG A 64 5.65 6.65 -1.20
C ARG A 64 5.47 6.30 0.28
N HIS A 65 5.23 5.01 0.57
CA HIS A 65 5.13 4.50 1.92
C HIS A 65 6.53 4.31 2.51
N PRO A 66 6.86 4.87 3.69
CA PRO A 66 8.22 4.88 4.24
C PRO A 66 8.86 3.49 4.33
N TYR A 67 8.13 2.52 4.86
CA TYR A 67 8.62 1.15 5.02
C TYR A 67 8.96 0.50 3.68
N TYR A 68 8.01 0.51 2.73
CA TYR A 68 8.22 -0.13 1.42
C TYR A 68 9.27 0.58 0.58
N ALA A 69 9.35 1.92 0.67
CA ALA A 69 10.39 2.67 -0.01
C ALA A 69 11.79 2.31 0.47
N GLN A 70 11.96 2.17 1.79
CA GLN A 70 13.23 1.73 2.38
C GLN A 70 13.53 0.27 2.04
N ALA A 71 12.55 -0.63 2.15
CA ALA A 71 12.73 -2.05 1.85
C ALA A 71 13.09 -2.29 0.37
N LEU A 72 12.39 -1.60 -0.57
CA LEU A 72 12.73 -1.68 -1.98
C LEU A 72 14.11 -1.07 -2.26
N ALA A 73 14.42 0.09 -1.70
CA ALA A 73 15.74 0.71 -1.87
C ALA A 73 16.87 -0.19 -1.34
N TYR A 74 16.68 -0.83 -0.19
CA TYR A 74 17.64 -1.78 0.37
C TYR A 74 17.86 -2.99 -0.57
N ASN A 75 16.79 -3.62 -1.03
CA ASN A 75 16.89 -4.75 -1.95
C ASN A 75 17.55 -4.35 -3.27
N THR A 76 17.20 -3.18 -3.81
CA THR A 76 17.81 -2.62 -5.02
C THR A 76 19.30 -2.35 -4.81
N PHE A 77 19.67 -1.77 -3.67
CA PHE A 77 21.05 -1.50 -3.31
C PHE A 77 21.88 -2.79 -3.26
N ASP A 78 21.37 -3.82 -2.61
CA ASP A 78 22.06 -5.10 -2.44
C ASP A 78 22.35 -5.81 -3.78
N LEU A 79 21.43 -5.70 -4.74
CA LEU A 79 21.51 -6.33 -6.05
C LEU A 79 22.33 -5.52 -7.07
N ALA A 80 22.29 -4.20 -6.98
CA ALA A 80 22.90 -3.34 -7.98
C ALA A 80 24.44 -3.26 -7.86
N ALA A 81 25.10 -3.01 -8.99
CA ALA A 81 26.50 -2.62 -9.03
C ALA A 81 26.68 -1.17 -8.56
N ARG A 82 27.69 -0.45 -9.06
CA ARG A 82 27.96 0.94 -8.68
C ARG A 82 26.87 1.94 -9.11
N GLN A 83 26.25 1.71 -10.27
CA GLN A 83 25.15 2.52 -10.79
C GLN A 83 23.85 1.73 -10.73
N ILE A 84 22.85 2.29 -10.07
CA ILE A 84 21.52 1.71 -9.97
C ILE A 84 20.80 1.86 -11.32
N ARG A 85 20.23 0.76 -11.81
CA ARG A 85 19.47 0.69 -13.06
C ARG A 85 18.02 0.33 -12.80
N PRO A 86 17.10 0.59 -13.76
CA PRO A 86 15.71 0.16 -13.64
C PRO A 86 15.54 -1.33 -13.36
N GLU A 87 16.37 -2.18 -14.01
CA GLU A 87 16.34 -3.63 -13.85
C GLU A 87 16.69 -4.07 -12.42
N ASP A 88 17.56 -3.33 -11.73
CA ASP A 88 17.89 -3.58 -10.32
C ASP A 88 16.69 -3.28 -9.41
N VAL A 89 15.88 -2.27 -9.77
CA VAL A 89 14.64 -1.94 -9.07
C VAL A 89 13.60 -3.04 -9.27
N ASP A 90 13.47 -3.57 -10.48
CA ASP A 90 12.55 -4.67 -10.78
C ASP A 90 12.93 -5.93 -9.98
N ALA A 91 14.20 -6.31 -10.01
CA ALA A 91 14.70 -7.44 -9.24
C ALA A 91 14.55 -7.23 -7.71
N GLY A 92 14.81 -6.01 -7.24
CA GLY A 92 14.61 -5.62 -5.84
C GLY A 92 13.14 -5.70 -5.42
N PHE A 93 12.23 -5.35 -6.32
CA PHE A 93 10.80 -5.45 -6.07
C PHE A 93 10.30 -6.89 -5.99
N GLU A 94 10.74 -7.76 -6.88
CA GLU A 94 10.44 -9.19 -6.80
C GLU A 94 10.94 -9.80 -5.48
N ARG A 95 12.11 -9.40 -5.03
CA ARG A 95 12.65 -9.84 -3.72
C ARG A 95 11.82 -9.32 -2.54
N LEU A 96 11.36 -8.07 -2.61
CA LEU A 96 10.44 -7.50 -1.63
C LEU A 96 9.12 -8.27 -1.59
N LEU A 97 8.49 -8.53 -2.74
CA LEU A 97 7.25 -9.31 -2.81
C LEU A 97 7.42 -10.72 -2.24
N ALA A 98 8.55 -11.37 -2.53
CA ALA A 98 8.86 -12.68 -1.99
C ALA A 98 9.00 -12.67 -0.45
N ALA A 99 9.59 -11.63 0.12
CA ALA A 99 9.72 -11.47 1.56
C ALA A 99 8.37 -11.21 2.26
N GLU A 100 7.49 -10.41 1.65
CA GLU A 100 6.17 -10.07 2.19
C GLU A 100 5.11 -11.17 1.94
N ARG A 101 5.40 -12.12 1.06
CA ARG A 101 4.46 -13.16 0.61
C ARG A 101 3.74 -13.87 1.73
N TYR A 102 4.47 -14.33 2.74
CA TYR A 102 3.87 -15.08 3.86
C TYR A 102 2.89 -14.23 4.68
N ALA A 103 3.18 -12.94 4.86
CA ALA A 103 2.29 -12.03 5.56
C ALA A 103 1.01 -11.80 4.77
N PHE A 104 1.11 -11.60 3.45
CA PHE A 104 -0.06 -11.46 2.58
C PHE A 104 -0.88 -12.75 2.48
N GLU A 105 -0.24 -13.91 2.32
CA GLU A 105 -0.92 -15.20 2.31
C GLU A 105 -1.70 -15.44 3.61
N ALA A 106 -1.10 -15.18 4.77
CA ALA A 106 -1.78 -15.29 6.05
C ALA A 106 -2.99 -14.35 6.18
N MET A 107 -2.87 -13.12 5.66
CA MET A 107 -3.96 -12.15 5.62
C MET A 107 -5.13 -12.64 4.77
N VAL A 108 -4.85 -13.20 3.60
CA VAL A 108 -5.86 -13.65 2.62
C VAL A 108 -6.53 -14.95 3.06
N GLN A 109 -5.83 -15.82 3.81
CA GLN A 109 -6.40 -17.10 4.28
C GLN A 109 -7.68 -16.95 5.12
N GLY A 110 -7.85 -15.82 5.82
CA GLY A 110 -9.07 -15.52 6.59
C GLY A 110 -10.22 -14.92 5.78
N LEU A 111 -10.07 -14.74 4.47
CA LEU A 111 -11.04 -14.08 3.61
C LEU A 111 -11.88 -15.09 2.82
N THR A 112 -13.15 -14.75 2.60
CA THR A 112 -14.06 -15.51 1.72
C THR A 112 -13.79 -15.23 0.25
N GLY A 113 -14.25 -16.10 -0.65
CA GLY A 113 -14.10 -15.93 -2.10
C GLY A 113 -14.52 -14.55 -2.63
N PRO A 114 -15.72 -14.02 -2.29
CA PRO A 114 -16.12 -12.67 -2.69
C PRO A 114 -15.21 -11.56 -2.16
N GLN A 115 -14.66 -11.71 -0.95
CA GLN A 115 -13.72 -10.75 -0.37
C GLN A 115 -12.38 -10.74 -1.13
N ILE A 116 -11.84 -11.90 -1.44
CA ILE A 116 -10.63 -12.05 -2.25
C ILE A 116 -10.83 -11.46 -3.65
N SER A 117 -11.97 -11.75 -4.28
CA SER A 117 -12.29 -11.24 -5.62
C SER A 117 -12.37 -9.72 -5.65
N LEU A 118 -13.04 -9.11 -4.67
CA LEU A 118 -13.13 -7.65 -4.57
C LEU A 118 -11.76 -7.02 -4.26
N LEU A 119 -10.97 -7.61 -3.35
CA LEU A 119 -9.63 -7.12 -3.03
C LEU A 119 -8.73 -7.13 -4.26
N ARG A 120 -8.73 -8.21 -5.04
CA ARG A 120 -7.98 -8.31 -6.30
C ARG A 120 -8.44 -7.29 -7.35
N ALA A 121 -9.75 -7.09 -7.48
CA ALA A 121 -10.31 -6.12 -8.39
C ALA A 121 -9.85 -4.70 -8.07
N LEU A 122 -9.88 -4.31 -6.78
CA LEU A 122 -9.43 -2.99 -6.33
C LEU A 122 -7.91 -2.81 -6.40
N ALA A 123 -7.14 -3.88 -6.22
CA ALA A 123 -5.69 -3.84 -6.41
C ALA A 123 -5.32 -3.60 -7.88
N ALA A 124 -6.04 -4.24 -8.81
CA ALA A 124 -5.82 -4.08 -10.24
C ALA A 124 -6.38 -2.75 -10.80
N SER A 125 -7.53 -2.30 -10.28
CA SER A 125 -8.28 -1.16 -10.82
C SER A 125 -9.04 -0.42 -9.71
N PRO A 126 -8.39 0.53 -9.02
CA PRO A 126 -9.09 1.42 -8.09
C PRO A 126 -10.26 2.15 -8.79
N THR A 127 -11.38 2.36 -8.10
CA THR A 127 -12.58 2.92 -8.72
C THR A 127 -13.40 3.80 -7.80
N ALA A 128 -14.01 4.85 -8.36
CA ALA A 128 -15.04 5.62 -7.65
C ALA A 128 -16.39 4.89 -7.58
N LYS A 129 -16.65 3.96 -8.52
CA LYS A 129 -17.97 3.34 -8.74
C LYS A 129 -17.90 1.81 -8.59
N ILE A 130 -17.61 1.35 -7.38
CA ILE A 130 -17.42 -0.09 -7.05
C ILE A 130 -18.63 -0.99 -7.40
N LEU A 131 -19.84 -0.42 -7.49
CA LEU A 131 -21.08 -1.13 -7.81
C LEU A 131 -21.58 -0.87 -9.24
N SER A 132 -20.79 -0.20 -10.09
CA SER A 132 -21.21 0.00 -11.49
C SER A 132 -21.25 -1.32 -12.24
N SER A 133 -22.19 -1.44 -13.19
CA SER A 133 -22.33 -2.61 -14.06
C SER A 133 -21.02 -2.97 -14.76
N ASP A 134 -20.33 -1.97 -15.27
CA ASP A 134 -19.09 -2.14 -16.02
C ASP A 134 -17.95 -2.69 -15.13
N TYR A 135 -17.80 -2.15 -13.90
CA TYR A 135 -16.80 -2.65 -12.95
C TYR A 135 -17.09 -4.07 -12.50
N ILE A 136 -18.36 -4.36 -12.20
CA ILE A 136 -18.80 -5.69 -11.80
C ILE A 136 -18.58 -6.71 -12.93
N ALA A 137 -18.93 -6.36 -14.15
CA ALA A 137 -18.76 -7.23 -15.31
C ALA A 137 -17.29 -7.48 -15.65
N SER A 138 -16.46 -6.41 -15.68
CA SER A 138 -15.04 -6.51 -16.04
C SER A 138 -14.24 -7.37 -15.05
N HIS A 139 -14.62 -7.36 -13.77
CA HIS A 139 -13.94 -8.14 -12.72
C HIS A 139 -14.69 -9.43 -12.34
N LYS A 140 -15.74 -9.80 -13.07
CA LYS A 140 -16.56 -11.01 -12.82
C LYS A 140 -17.08 -11.09 -11.39
N LEU A 141 -17.53 -9.95 -10.86
CA LEU A 141 -18.08 -9.82 -9.52
C LEU A 141 -19.61 -9.98 -9.53
N THR A 142 -20.22 -10.00 -8.35
CA THR A 142 -21.68 -9.89 -8.17
C THR A 142 -22.00 -8.73 -7.25
N ILE A 143 -23.13 -8.05 -7.45
CA ILE A 143 -23.55 -6.91 -6.62
C ILE A 143 -23.60 -7.30 -5.13
N GLY A 144 -24.29 -8.40 -4.81
CA GLY A 144 -24.40 -8.88 -3.43
C GLY A 144 -23.04 -9.28 -2.83
N GLY A 145 -22.17 -9.92 -3.63
CA GLY A 145 -20.80 -10.25 -3.23
C GLY A 145 -19.97 -9.02 -2.90
N VAL A 146 -20.06 -7.96 -3.72
CA VAL A 146 -19.34 -6.69 -3.49
C VAL A 146 -19.84 -6.01 -2.21
N GLN A 147 -21.16 -5.90 -2.02
CA GLN A 147 -21.74 -5.26 -0.82
C GLN A 147 -21.32 -5.97 0.47
N TYR A 148 -21.37 -7.30 0.47
CA TYR A 148 -20.91 -8.10 1.61
C TYR A 148 -19.41 -7.95 1.85
N ALA A 149 -18.60 -8.09 0.81
CA ALA A 149 -17.15 -8.04 0.89
C ALA A 149 -16.65 -6.65 1.32
N GLN A 150 -17.21 -5.58 0.76
CA GLN A 150 -16.85 -4.20 1.06
C GLN A 150 -16.89 -3.88 2.55
N LYS A 151 -18.00 -4.27 3.22
CA LYS A 151 -18.15 -4.03 4.65
C LYS A 151 -17.03 -4.69 5.45
N LYS A 152 -16.78 -5.99 5.17
CA LYS A 152 -15.77 -6.76 5.90
C LYS A 152 -14.34 -6.30 5.62
N LEU A 153 -14.01 -6.01 4.36
CA LEU A 153 -12.69 -5.51 4.00
C LEU A 153 -12.38 -4.13 4.60
N LEU A 154 -13.40 -3.26 4.71
CA LEU A 154 -13.29 -2.00 5.47
C LEU A 154 -13.05 -2.24 6.97
N GLU A 155 -13.76 -3.18 7.60
CA GLU A 155 -13.57 -3.53 9.01
C GLU A 155 -12.16 -4.08 9.29
N LEU A 156 -11.57 -4.74 8.30
CA LEU A 156 -10.22 -5.31 8.38
C LEU A 156 -9.12 -4.31 8.00
N ASP A 157 -9.48 -3.08 7.62
CA ASP A 157 -8.56 -2.05 7.09
C ASP A 157 -7.77 -2.52 5.85
N LEU A 158 -8.36 -3.39 5.01
CA LEU A 158 -7.73 -3.88 3.78
C LEU A 158 -8.06 -3.00 2.57
N ILE A 159 -9.19 -2.30 2.61
CA ILE A 159 -9.58 -1.31 1.60
C ILE A 159 -9.96 0.01 2.28
N GLU A 160 -9.84 1.09 1.53
CA GLU A 160 -10.27 2.41 1.97
C GLU A 160 -10.97 3.15 0.81
N LYS A 161 -11.73 4.20 1.17
CA LYS A 161 -12.21 5.19 0.20
C LYS A 161 -11.44 6.49 0.43
N LYS A 162 -10.55 6.83 -0.49
CA LYS A 162 -9.70 8.01 -0.45
C LYS A 162 -9.96 8.87 -1.69
N ASP A 163 -10.19 10.16 -1.48
CA ASP A 163 -10.51 11.10 -2.56
C ASP A 163 -11.63 10.57 -3.49
N ASP A 164 -12.68 10.00 -2.86
CA ASP A 164 -13.81 9.31 -3.50
C ASP A 164 -13.48 8.02 -4.29
N ILE A 165 -12.24 7.56 -4.28
CA ILE A 165 -11.80 6.33 -4.95
C ILE A 165 -11.65 5.20 -3.95
N TRP A 166 -12.27 4.05 -4.24
CA TRP A 166 -12.04 2.79 -3.56
C TRP A 166 -10.73 2.17 -4.01
N GLN A 167 -9.90 1.83 -3.05
CA GLN A 167 -8.58 1.24 -3.30
C GLN A 167 -8.16 0.31 -2.15
N VAL A 168 -7.14 -0.51 -2.39
CA VAL A 168 -6.46 -1.24 -1.31
C VAL A 168 -5.64 -0.27 -0.46
N VAL A 169 -5.54 -0.57 0.83
CA VAL A 169 -4.76 0.26 1.77
C VAL A 169 -3.26 0.06 1.56
N ASP A 170 -2.86 -1.18 1.30
CA ASP A 170 -1.45 -1.53 1.09
C ASP A 170 -1.01 -1.20 -0.34
N PRO A 171 0.09 -0.45 -0.54
CA PRO A 171 0.55 -0.03 -1.86
C PRO A 171 1.39 -1.07 -2.60
N VAL A 172 1.73 -2.21 -1.99
CA VAL A 172 2.62 -3.28 -2.53
C VAL A 172 1.90 -4.59 -2.73
#